data_a6b9c49fa57aaaa4df6e308fc0e0e373
#
_entry.id   a6b9c49fa57aaaa4df6e308fc0e0e373
#
_cell.length_a   1.000
_cell.length_b   1.000
_cell.length_c   1.000
_cell.angle_alpha   90.00
_cell.angle_beta   90.00
_cell.angle_gamma   90.00
#
_symmetry.space_group_name_H-M   'P 1'
#
loop_
_entity.id
_entity.type
_entity.pdbx_description
1 polymer ?
#
loop_
_entity_poly.entity_id
_entity_poly.type
_entity_poly.pdbx_seq_one_letter_code
_entity_poly.pdbx_strand_id
1 'polypeptide(L)'
;MKVLLCWSSYFDVTEFDPQNKHMDPNQRPNVELAATQHRELVDIYDQLGLDVYLAPPVSKLVDMVFTANLGVIIGNKVLMSNFTPMRRREESEYFASFLRKLGYLPYHLPQGIFFEGAGDAIVFGDKILCGYGFRTSKRALAYIEHLMDREVIPLQLQYPGGGKRILYHLDTAGIFMEDAETVILYPGALTKESLRRLEKVANIISASYEDANNLALNAVVVPKTEIWGHFDKVKNEKASLAHFALGMWPELRGVVVTSGLASQDLKKKIEKCKYMPVTVDLGEFLKSGGGAFCLTKIL
;
A
#
# COMPACT_ATOMS: atom_id res chain seq x y z
N MET A 1 14.05 2.84 -7.10
CA MET A 1 12.73 2.14 -6.97
C MET A 1 11.79 2.61 -8.06
N LYS A 2 11.10 1.67 -8.71
CA LYS A 2 10.07 1.99 -9.72
C LYS A 2 8.70 1.90 -9.09
N VAL A 3 7.84 2.88 -9.35
CA VAL A 3 6.45 2.91 -8.85
C VAL A 3 5.48 3.18 -9.98
N LEU A 4 4.32 2.52 -9.92
CA LEU A 4 3.22 2.74 -10.85
C LEU A 4 2.03 3.33 -10.09
N LEU A 5 1.52 4.44 -10.58
CA LEU A 5 0.28 5.07 -10.15
C LEU A 5 -0.71 5.11 -11.32
N CYS A 6 -1.98 5.42 -11.04
CA CYS A 6 -3.00 5.65 -12.05
C CYS A 6 -3.71 6.96 -11.76
N TRP A 7 -3.78 7.87 -12.73
CA TRP A 7 -4.41 9.18 -12.53
C TRP A 7 -5.85 9.07 -12.01
N SER A 8 -6.21 10.00 -11.11
CA SER A 8 -7.50 10.05 -10.42
C SER A 8 -8.64 10.70 -11.23
N SER A 9 -8.49 10.82 -12.57
CA SER A 9 -9.46 11.53 -13.42
C SER A 9 -10.90 11.00 -13.34
N TYR A 10 -11.07 9.72 -13.00
CA TYR A 10 -12.38 9.07 -12.90
C TYR A 10 -12.62 8.49 -11.50
N PHE A 11 -11.77 8.86 -10.53
CA PHE A 11 -11.91 8.38 -9.16
C PHE A 11 -13.23 8.84 -8.54
N ASP A 12 -13.98 7.90 -7.97
CA ASP A 12 -15.28 8.16 -7.37
C ASP A 12 -15.67 7.10 -6.34
N VAL A 13 -16.61 7.44 -5.46
CA VAL A 13 -17.26 6.51 -4.53
C VAL A 13 -18.72 6.41 -4.92
N THR A 14 -19.06 5.35 -5.66
CA THR A 14 -20.39 5.19 -6.29
C THR A 14 -21.32 4.26 -5.53
N GLU A 15 -20.82 3.46 -4.60
CA GLU A 15 -21.57 2.47 -3.85
C GLU A 15 -21.01 2.24 -2.44
N PHE A 16 -21.84 1.71 -1.55
CA PHE A 16 -21.37 1.19 -0.26
C PHE A 16 -20.65 -0.14 -0.44
N ASP A 17 -19.57 -0.32 0.33
CA ASP A 17 -18.91 -1.60 0.44
C ASP A 17 -19.05 -2.15 1.87
N PRO A 18 -19.65 -3.35 2.05
CA PRO A 18 -19.88 -3.92 3.39
C PRO A 18 -18.61 -4.12 4.22
N GLN A 19 -17.49 -4.37 3.54
CA GLN A 19 -16.19 -4.60 4.17
C GLN A 19 -15.35 -3.32 4.29
N ASN A 20 -15.60 -2.33 3.43
CA ASN A 20 -14.88 -1.05 3.45
C ASN A 20 -15.81 0.08 3.93
N LYS A 21 -15.85 0.29 5.24
CA LYS A 21 -16.71 1.29 5.88
C LYS A 21 -16.30 2.75 5.65
N HIS A 22 -15.22 3.01 4.93
CA HIS A 22 -14.87 4.35 4.47
C HIS A 22 -15.74 4.78 3.28
N MET A 23 -16.15 3.83 2.43
CA MET A 23 -16.95 4.11 1.24
C MET A 23 -18.38 4.50 1.61
N ASP A 24 -18.69 5.77 1.39
CA ASP A 24 -20.06 6.34 1.53
C ASP A 24 -20.37 7.16 0.27
N PRO A 25 -21.29 6.70 -0.61
CA PRO A 25 -21.66 7.42 -1.82
C PRO A 25 -22.33 8.78 -1.56
N ASN A 26 -22.72 9.07 -0.31
CA ASN A 26 -23.18 10.40 0.10
C ASN A 26 -22.02 11.37 0.41
N GLN A 27 -20.79 10.85 0.53
CA GLN A 27 -19.57 11.62 0.80
C GLN A 27 -18.54 11.43 -0.34
N ARG A 28 -19.01 11.68 -1.57
CA ARG A 28 -18.17 11.48 -2.76
C ARG A 28 -16.91 12.36 -2.74
N PRO A 29 -15.82 11.91 -3.34
CA PRO A 29 -14.60 12.71 -3.46
C PRO A 29 -14.81 13.94 -4.34
N ASN A 30 -14.12 15.03 -3.99
CA ASN A 30 -13.93 16.16 -4.88
C ASN A 30 -12.82 15.80 -5.87
N VAL A 31 -13.16 15.66 -7.16
CA VAL A 31 -12.24 15.19 -8.22
C VAL A 31 -11.06 16.14 -8.42
N GLU A 32 -11.27 17.46 -8.34
CA GLU A 32 -10.20 18.45 -8.53
C GLU A 32 -9.22 18.42 -7.35
N LEU A 33 -9.73 18.32 -6.12
CA LEU A 33 -8.90 18.18 -4.94
C LEU A 33 -8.16 16.84 -4.94
N ALA A 34 -8.82 15.74 -5.28
CA ALA A 34 -8.18 14.44 -5.45
C ALA A 34 -7.04 14.48 -6.48
N ALA A 35 -7.24 15.16 -7.62
CA ALA A 35 -6.19 15.34 -8.62
C ALA A 35 -5.01 16.17 -8.09
N THR A 36 -5.27 17.14 -7.21
CA THR A 36 -4.22 17.96 -6.57
C THR A 36 -3.43 17.14 -5.57
N GLN A 37 -4.11 16.40 -4.69
CA GLN A 37 -3.49 15.50 -3.71
C GLN A 37 -2.68 14.39 -4.40
N HIS A 38 -3.18 13.86 -5.51
CA HIS A 38 -2.46 12.84 -6.29
C HIS A 38 -1.18 13.41 -6.91
N ARG A 39 -1.23 14.63 -7.48
CA ARG A 39 -0.03 15.30 -7.99
C ARG A 39 1.01 15.52 -6.90
N GLU A 40 0.60 15.95 -5.69
CA GLU A 40 1.53 16.11 -4.57
C GLU A 40 2.24 14.80 -4.22
N LEU A 41 1.52 13.67 -4.21
CA LEU A 41 2.13 12.35 -3.99
C LEU A 41 3.13 11.99 -5.08
N VAL A 42 2.78 12.21 -6.37
CA VAL A 42 3.68 11.99 -7.52
C VAL A 42 4.91 12.88 -7.41
N ASP A 43 4.73 14.16 -7.10
CA ASP A 43 5.82 15.11 -6.93
C ASP A 43 6.78 14.72 -5.81
N ILE A 44 6.28 14.18 -4.69
CA ILE A 44 7.12 13.65 -3.62
C ILE A 44 7.96 12.48 -4.13
N TYR A 45 7.38 11.53 -4.88
CA TYR A 45 8.11 10.37 -5.40
C TYR A 45 9.15 10.76 -6.44
N ASP A 46 8.80 11.63 -7.40
CA ASP A 46 9.74 12.11 -8.41
C ASP A 46 10.94 12.80 -7.75
N GLN A 47 10.70 13.54 -6.71
CA GLN A 47 11.72 14.30 -5.99
C GLN A 47 12.52 13.49 -4.99
N LEU A 48 11.99 12.34 -4.52
CA LEU A 48 12.79 11.32 -3.85
C LEU A 48 13.63 10.50 -4.85
N GLY A 49 13.51 10.77 -6.15
CA GLY A 49 14.27 10.12 -7.21
C GLY A 49 13.73 8.76 -7.61
N LEU A 50 12.44 8.49 -7.39
CA LEU A 50 11.79 7.28 -7.86
C LEU A 50 11.42 7.39 -9.34
N ASP A 51 11.50 6.28 -10.07
CA ASP A 51 11.01 6.18 -11.45
C ASP A 51 9.49 6.03 -11.43
N VAL A 52 8.76 7.12 -11.67
CA VAL A 52 7.29 7.15 -11.62
C VAL A 52 6.69 6.80 -12.98
N TYR A 53 5.92 5.73 -13.02
CA TYR A 53 5.09 5.32 -14.17
C TYR A 53 3.64 5.68 -13.91
N LEU A 54 2.93 6.15 -14.94
CA LEU A 54 1.54 6.56 -14.85
C LEU A 54 0.68 5.75 -15.81
N ALA A 55 -0.20 4.91 -15.27
CA ALA A 55 -1.19 4.23 -16.08
C ALA A 55 -2.33 5.19 -16.46
N PRO A 56 -2.78 5.19 -17.71
CA PRO A 56 -3.96 5.96 -18.09
C PRO A 56 -5.22 5.40 -17.40
N PRO A 57 -6.09 6.27 -16.86
CA PRO A 57 -7.32 5.83 -16.21
C PRO A 57 -8.39 5.44 -17.22
N VAL A 58 -9.32 4.58 -16.80
CA VAL A 58 -10.50 4.16 -17.60
C VAL A 58 -11.77 4.64 -16.92
N SER A 59 -12.65 5.32 -17.64
CA SER A 59 -13.83 6.02 -17.09
C SER A 59 -14.79 5.15 -16.26
N LYS A 60 -14.85 3.84 -16.54
CA LYS A 60 -15.71 2.90 -15.81
C LYS A 60 -15.04 2.25 -14.61
N LEU A 61 -13.73 2.42 -14.45
CA LEU A 61 -12.93 1.74 -13.43
C LEU A 61 -12.46 2.75 -12.38
N VAL A 62 -13.41 3.21 -11.58
CA VAL A 62 -13.22 4.33 -10.64
C VAL A 62 -12.19 4.06 -9.55
N ASP A 63 -11.95 2.78 -9.20
CA ASP A 63 -10.99 2.36 -8.18
C ASP A 63 -9.57 2.07 -8.73
N MET A 64 -9.31 2.28 -10.04
CA MET A 64 -7.97 2.05 -10.65
C MET A 64 -6.85 2.85 -10.01
N VAL A 65 -7.17 3.93 -9.31
CA VAL A 65 -6.19 4.73 -8.55
C VAL A 65 -5.45 3.92 -7.49
N PHE A 66 -6.07 2.84 -6.96
CA PHE A 66 -5.49 1.98 -5.95
C PHE A 66 -4.62 0.88 -6.58
N THR A 67 -3.52 1.30 -7.19
CA THR A 67 -2.64 0.45 -7.99
C THR A 67 -1.92 -0.64 -7.20
N ALA A 68 -1.72 -0.49 -5.89
CA ALA A 68 -1.18 -1.56 -5.04
C ALA A 68 -1.98 -2.85 -5.18
N ASN A 69 -3.30 -2.73 -5.34
CA ASN A 69 -4.20 -3.87 -5.44
C ASN A 69 -4.16 -4.58 -6.80
N LEU A 70 -3.46 -4.09 -7.83
CA LEU A 70 -3.44 -4.74 -9.14
C LEU A 70 -2.85 -6.17 -9.13
N GLY A 71 -1.99 -6.47 -8.15
CA GLY A 71 -1.31 -7.76 -8.03
C GLY A 71 -0.11 -7.72 -7.10
N VAL A 72 0.57 -8.83 -6.90
CA VAL A 72 1.90 -8.91 -6.28
C VAL A 72 2.96 -9.15 -7.35
N ILE A 73 4.10 -8.44 -7.26
CA ILE A 73 5.19 -8.48 -8.23
C ILE A 73 6.45 -9.01 -7.55
N ILE A 74 7.11 -10.00 -8.16
CA ILE A 74 8.43 -10.49 -7.78
C ILE A 74 9.24 -10.73 -9.05
N GLY A 75 10.34 -10.01 -9.21
CA GLY A 75 11.11 -9.99 -10.46
C GLY A 75 10.23 -9.50 -11.61
N ASN A 76 10.09 -10.30 -12.66
CA ASN A 76 9.21 -9.98 -13.78
C ASN A 76 7.84 -10.69 -13.71
N LYS A 77 7.60 -11.53 -12.71
CA LYS A 77 6.31 -12.21 -12.51
C LYS A 77 5.32 -11.31 -11.78
N VAL A 78 4.08 -11.29 -12.23
CA VAL A 78 2.97 -10.62 -11.55
C VAL A 78 1.83 -11.61 -11.33
N LEU A 79 1.45 -11.87 -10.09
CA LEU A 79 0.18 -12.52 -9.81
C LEU A 79 -0.90 -11.46 -9.74
N MET A 80 -1.76 -11.44 -10.75
CA MET A 80 -2.84 -10.47 -10.87
C MET A 80 -3.93 -10.70 -9.82
N SER A 81 -4.56 -9.64 -9.40
CA SER A 81 -5.69 -9.71 -8.49
C SER A 81 -6.92 -10.34 -9.14
N ASN A 82 -7.65 -11.10 -8.35
CA ASN A 82 -9.00 -11.54 -8.64
C ASN A 82 -9.92 -10.92 -7.58
N PHE A 83 -10.43 -9.75 -7.90
CA PHE A 83 -11.13 -8.88 -6.94
C PHE A 83 -12.44 -9.47 -6.43
N THR A 84 -12.68 -9.34 -5.13
CA THR A 84 -13.96 -9.64 -4.48
C THR A 84 -15.06 -8.69 -4.98
N PRO A 85 -14.89 -7.35 -4.96
CA PRO A 85 -15.87 -6.43 -5.53
C PRO A 85 -15.99 -6.57 -7.04
N MET A 86 -17.21 -6.77 -7.54
CA MET A 86 -17.45 -6.96 -8.98
C MET A 86 -17.00 -5.76 -9.83
N ARG A 87 -17.17 -4.54 -9.32
CA ARG A 87 -16.81 -3.29 -10.01
C ARG A 87 -15.32 -3.19 -10.33
N ARG A 88 -14.44 -3.92 -9.60
CA ARG A 88 -12.99 -3.89 -9.79
C ARG A 88 -12.44 -5.01 -10.68
N ARG A 89 -13.26 -6.00 -11.06
CA ARG A 89 -12.76 -7.19 -11.76
C ARG A 89 -12.12 -6.89 -13.11
N GLU A 90 -12.66 -5.92 -13.85
CA GLU A 90 -12.11 -5.52 -15.15
C GLU A 90 -10.75 -4.82 -15.02
N GLU A 91 -10.40 -4.26 -13.85
CA GLU A 91 -9.11 -3.63 -13.59
C GLU A 91 -7.96 -4.62 -13.83
N SER A 92 -8.15 -5.89 -13.44
CA SER A 92 -7.13 -6.94 -13.52
C SER A 92 -6.63 -7.13 -14.96
N GLU A 93 -7.54 -7.26 -15.93
CA GLU A 93 -7.19 -7.46 -17.35
C GLU A 93 -6.54 -6.21 -17.97
N TYR A 94 -7.05 -5.04 -17.59
CA TYR A 94 -6.47 -3.78 -18.02
C TYR A 94 -5.01 -3.65 -17.56
N PHE A 95 -4.75 -3.84 -16.26
CA PHE A 95 -3.40 -3.78 -15.71
C PHE A 95 -2.51 -4.91 -16.21
N ALA A 96 -3.04 -6.12 -16.42
CA ALA A 96 -2.28 -7.22 -17.04
C ALA A 96 -1.80 -6.84 -18.44
N SER A 97 -2.66 -6.24 -19.26
CA SER A 97 -2.30 -5.75 -20.59
C SER A 97 -1.26 -4.63 -20.52
N PHE A 98 -1.39 -3.70 -19.59
CA PHE A 98 -0.44 -2.61 -19.38
C PHE A 98 0.94 -3.15 -18.94
N LEU A 99 0.97 -4.04 -17.96
CA LEU A 99 2.20 -4.63 -17.43
C LEU A 99 2.94 -5.50 -18.45
N ARG A 100 2.22 -6.22 -19.36
CA ARG A 100 2.88 -6.94 -20.47
C ARG A 100 3.68 -6.00 -21.36
N LYS A 101 3.20 -4.78 -21.62
CA LYS A 101 3.93 -3.77 -22.41
C LYS A 101 5.19 -3.28 -21.71
N LEU A 102 5.24 -3.37 -20.37
CA LEU A 102 6.41 -3.06 -19.55
C LEU A 102 7.35 -4.27 -19.37
N GLY A 103 7.04 -5.43 -19.97
CA GLY A 103 7.89 -6.63 -19.92
C GLY A 103 7.59 -7.58 -18.76
N TYR A 104 6.50 -7.36 -18.01
CA TYR A 104 6.08 -8.26 -16.95
C TYR A 104 5.27 -9.45 -17.48
N LEU A 105 5.25 -10.53 -16.71
CA LEU A 105 4.53 -11.79 -17.02
C LEU A 105 3.33 -11.94 -16.07
N PRO A 106 2.12 -11.54 -16.46
CA PRO A 106 0.93 -11.68 -15.63
C PRO A 106 0.45 -13.14 -15.56
N TYR A 107 0.19 -13.59 -14.34
CA TYR A 107 -0.46 -14.85 -13.99
C TYR A 107 -1.79 -14.58 -13.32
N HIS A 108 -2.79 -15.43 -13.54
CA HIS A 108 -4.11 -15.29 -12.97
C HIS A 108 -4.45 -16.49 -12.10
N LEU A 109 -5.19 -16.24 -11.02
CA LEU A 109 -5.74 -17.29 -10.17
C LEU A 109 -6.94 -17.98 -10.83
N PRO A 110 -7.22 -19.24 -10.50
CA PRO A 110 -8.45 -19.90 -10.90
C PRO A 110 -9.69 -19.13 -10.44
N GLN A 111 -10.77 -19.24 -11.22
CA GLN A 111 -12.06 -18.63 -10.89
C GLN A 111 -12.52 -19.03 -9.48
N GLY A 112 -13.06 -18.09 -8.73
CA GLY A 112 -13.55 -18.31 -7.36
C GLY A 112 -12.47 -18.35 -6.27
N ILE A 113 -11.21 -18.07 -6.61
CA ILE A 113 -10.13 -17.83 -5.64
C ILE A 113 -9.83 -16.34 -5.65
N PHE A 114 -10.25 -15.62 -4.61
CA PHE A 114 -10.09 -14.17 -4.49
C PHE A 114 -8.75 -13.79 -3.89
N PHE A 115 -8.18 -12.72 -4.42
CA PHE A 115 -6.90 -12.13 -4.00
C PHE A 115 -6.84 -10.66 -4.43
N GLU A 116 -6.37 -9.76 -3.57
CA GLU A 116 -6.34 -8.32 -3.85
C GLU A 116 -4.92 -7.73 -3.75
N GLY A 117 -3.98 -8.37 -4.44
CA GLY A 117 -2.65 -7.85 -4.71
C GLY A 117 -1.82 -7.52 -3.48
N ALA A 118 -1.04 -6.45 -3.57
CA ALA A 118 -0.19 -5.99 -2.47
C ALA A 118 -0.97 -5.38 -1.30
N GLY A 119 -2.29 -5.20 -1.42
CA GLY A 119 -3.14 -4.91 -0.26
C GLY A 119 -3.02 -5.99 0.81
N ASP A 120 -2.91 -7.25 0.39
CA ASP A 120 -2.80 -8.40 1.28
C ASP A 120 -1.46 -9.14 1.18
N ALA A 121 -0.72 -9.05 0.05
CA ALA A 121 0.55 -9.74 -0.14
C ALA A 121 1.72 -8.76 -0.13
N ILE A 122 2.36 -8.63 1.02
CA ILE A 122 3.51 -7.75 1.25
C ILE A 122 4.79 -8.57 1.13
N VAL A 123 5.66 -8.22 0.17
CA VAL A 123 7.00 -8.80 0.07
C VAL A 123 7.82 -8.31 1.25
N PHE A 124 8.45 -9.23 1.99
CA PHE A 124 9.20 -8.94 3.20
C PHE A 124 10.42 -9.88 3.26
N GLY A 125 11.53 -9.41 2.77
CA GLY A 125 12.74 -10.20 2.57
C GLY A 125 12.52 -11.31 1.54
N ASP A 126 12.87 -12.53 1.94
CA ASP A 126 12.66 -13.75 1.15
C ASP A 126 11.25 -14.34 1.28
N LYS A 127 10.35 -13.66 2.01
CA LYS A 127 8.98 -14.11 2.34
C LYS A 127 7.91 -13.18 1.79
N ILE A 128 6.67 -13.66 1.82
CA ILE A 128 5.46 -12.85 1.59
C ILE A 128 4.61 -12.92 2.85
N LEU A 129 4.42 -11.78 3.51
CA LEU A 129 3.41 -11.63 4.56
C LEU A 129 2.05 -11.53 3.89
N CYS A 130 1.15 -12.49 4.10
CA CYS A 130 -0.11 -12.53 3.36
C CYS A 130 -1.33 -12.48 4.29
N GLY A 131 -2.05 -11.34 4.25
CA GLY A 131 -3.34 -11.15 4.88
C GLY A 131 -4.43 -11.99 4.20
N TYR A 132 -5.37 -12.54 4.99
CA TYR A 132 -6.53 -13.25 4.47
C TYR A 132 -7.72 -13.15 5.44
N GLY A 133 -8.92 -13.41 4.92
CA GLY A 133 -10.13 -13.49 5.74
C GLY A 133 -11.25 -12.55 5.31
N PHE A 134 -10.91 -11.44 4.63
CA PHE A 134 -11.91 -10.51 4.07
C PHE A 134 -11.88 -10.50 2.54
N ARG A 135 -10.84 -9.92 1.97
CA ARG A 135 -10.67 -9.73 0.52
C ARG A 135 -9.90 -10.87 -0.13
N THR A 136 -8.90 -11.36 0.54
CA THR A 136 -8.12 -12.50 0.07
C THR A 136 -8.59 -13.79 0.74
N SER A 137 -8.88 -14.80 -0.07
CA SER A 137 -9.28 -16.12 0.40
C SER A 137 -8.07 -16.93 0.88
N LYS A 138 -8.24 -17.74 1.94
CA LYS A 138 -7.17 -18.61 2.45
C LYS A 138 -6.60 -19.54 1.37
N ARG A 139 -7.42 -19.94 0.39
CA ARG A 139 -7.00 -20.80 -0.73
C ARG A 139 -6.01 -20.11 -1.66
N ALA A 140 -5.98 -18.79 -1.72
CA ALA A 140 -5.04 -18.05 -2.56
C ALA A 140 -3.58 -18.21 -2.10
N LEU A 141 -3.34 -18.44 -0.78
CA LEU A 141 -2.01 -18.47 -0.20
C LEU A 141 -1.09 -19.52 -0.86
N ALA A 142 -1.60 -20.73 -1.09
CA ALA A 142 -0.82 -21.80 -1.73
C ALA A 142 -0.46 -21.46 -3.20
N TYR A 143 -1.35 -20.76 -3.91
CA TYR A 143 -1.04 -20.28 -5.27
C TYR A 143 -0.01 -19.16 -5.26
N ILE A 144 -0.10 -18.22 -4.31
CA ILE A 144 0.87 -17.14 -4.13
C ILE A 144 2.26 -17.74 -3.87
N GLU A 145 2.35 -18.67 -2.91
CA GLU A 145 3.60 -19.35 -2.56
C GLU A 145 4.21 -20.05 -3.78
N HIS A 146 3.42 -20.86 -4.47
CA HIS A 146 3.87 -21.63 -5.63
C HIS A 146 4.28 -20.74 -6.82
N LEU A 147 3.45 -19.75 -7.18
CA LEU A 147 3.68 -18.92 -8.37
C LEU A 147 4.79 -17.90 -8.15
N MET A 148 4.92 -17.37 -6.94
CA MET A 148 5.91 -16.37 -6.60
C MET A 148 7.25 -16.98 -6.13
N ASP A 149 7.29 -18.29 -5.91
CA ASP A 149 8.48 -19.01 -5.41
C ASP A 149 9.04 -18.37 -4.14
N ARG A 150 8.15 -18.12 -3.17
CA ARG A 150 8.45 -17.48 -1.88
C ARG A 150 7.60 -18.09 -0.77
N GLU A 151 8.21 -18.31 0.39
CA GLU A 151 7.48 -18.72 1.60
C GLU A 151 6.40 -17.72 1.94
N VAL A 152 5.16 -18.18 2.14
CA VAL A 152 4.04 -17.33 2.56
C VAL A 152 3.81 -17.46 4.06
N ILE A 153 3.87 -16.35 4.78
CA ILE A 153 3.48 -16.24 6.19
C ILE A 153 2.00 -15.85 6.25
N PRO A 154 1.10 -16.79 6.63
CA PRO A 154 -0.35 -16.55 6.63
C PRO A 154 -0.77 -15.71 7.83
N LEU A 155 -1.39 -14.54 7.57
CA LEU A 155 -1.85 -13.59 8.58
C LEU A 155 -3.37 -13.42 8.49
N GLN A 156 -4.12 -14.07 9.36
CA GLN A 156 -5.57 -13.95 9.39
C GLN A 156 -5.98 -12.60 9.97
N LEU A 157 -6.66 -11.81 9.15
CA LEU A 157 -7.31 -10.58 9.56
C LEU A 157 -8.57 -10.89 10.38
N GLN A 158 -8.92 -10.01 11.31
CA GLN A 158 -10.10 -10.14 12.16
C GLN A 158 -10.80 -8.79 12.37
N TYR A 159 -12.05 -8.86 12.84
CA TYR A 159 -12.76 -7.69 13.35
C TYR A 159 -12.11 -7.21 14.64
N PRO A 160 -11.74 -5.90 14.74
CA PRO A 160 -11.10 -5.40 15.95
C PRO A 160 -12.01 -5.38 17.19
N GLY A 161 -13.32 -5.56 17.01
CA GLY A 161 -14.33 -5.46 18.09
C GLY A 161 -14.61 -4.02 18.55
N GLY A 162 -15.50 -3.88 19.54
CA GLY A 162 -15.77 -2.58 20.17
C GLY A 162 -16.33 -1.49 19.23
N GLY A 163 -17.10 -1.86 18.20
CA GLY A 163 -17.64 -0.91 17.21
C GLY A 163 -16.61 -0.34 16.22
N LYS A 164 -15.38 -0.81 16.26
CA LYS A 164 -14.31 -0.38 15.35
C LYS A 164 -14.56 -0.86 13.93
N ARG A 165 -14.05 -0.09 12.94
CA ARG A 165 -14.09 -0.48 11.53
C ARG A 165 -13.17 -1.66 11.26
N ILE A 166 -13.50 -2.44 10.24
CA ILE A 166 -12.63 -3.50 9.70
C ILE A 166 -11.44 -2.83 9.00
N LEU A 167 -10.24 -3.37 9.23
CA LEU A 167 -9.09 -3.15 8.40
C LEU A 167 -9.07 -4.31 7.39
N TYR A 168 -9.63 -4.08 6.22
CA TYR A 168 -10.01 -5.12 5.26
C TYR A 168 -8.85 -5.69 4.45
N HIS A 169 -7.70 -4.99 4.43
CA HIS A 169 -6.43 -5.43 3.87
C HIS A 169 -5.31 -5.35 4.91
N LEU A 170 -4.26 -6.13 4.71
CA LEU A 170 -3.08 -6.12 5.57
C LEU A 170 -2.34 -4.78 5.53
N ASP A 171 -2.26 -4.13 4.37
CA ASP A 171 -1.62 -2.83 4.16
C ASP A 171 -2.31 -1.68 4.90
N THR A 172 -3.58 -1.83 5.27
CA THR A 172 -4.29 -0.85 6.10
C THR A 172 -3.99 -1.01 7.60
N ALA A 173 -3.45 -2.16 7.98
CA ALA A 173 -3.18 -2.52 9.37
C ALA A 173 -1.77 -2.20 9.83
N GLY A 174 -0.80 -1.97 8.92
CA GLY A 174 0.60 -1.77 9.32
C GLY A 174 1.52 -1.19 8.26
N ILE A 175 2.65 -0.66 8.74
CA ILE A 175 3.80 -0.21 7.93
C ILE A 175 4.86 -1.31 8.01
N PHE A 176 5.31 -1.80 6.87
CA PHE A 176 6.23 -2.93 6.75
C PHE A 176 7.61 -2.43 6.32
N MET A 177 8.57 -2.44 7.25
CA MET A 177 9.94 -1.95 7.08
C MET A 177 10.89 -3.15 6.99
N GLU A 178 11.06 -3.68 5.78
CA GLU A 178 11.81 -4.91 5.51
C GLU A 178 13.26 -4.83 6.00
N ASP A 179 14.00 -3.80 5.61
CA ASP A 179 15.41 -3.60 5.95
C ASP A 179 15.65 -3.31 7.45
N ALA A 180 14.60 -2.95 8.19
CA ALA A 180 14.61 -2.83 9.63
C ALA A 180 14.06 -4.08 10.34
N GLU A 181 13.64 -5.11 9.60
CA GLU A 181 12.96 -6.30 10.12
C GLU A 181 11.84 -5.94 11.11
N THR A 182 11.13 -4.83 10.84
CA THR A 182 10.18 -4.22 11.78
C THR A 182 8.84 -3.93 11.09
N VAL A 183 7.77 -4.17 11.82
CA VAL A 183 6.40 -3.82 11.40
C VAL A 183 5.77 -2.93 12.47
N ILE A 184 5.35 -1.72 12.09
CA ILE A 184 4.49 -0.88 12.93
C ILE A 184 3.05 -1.29 12.62
N LEU A 185 2.37 -1.96 13.53
CA LEU A 185 1.10 -2.63 13.28
C LEU A 185 0.05 -2.26 14.34
N TYR A 186 -1.22 -2.14 13.95
CA TYR A 186 -2.32 -2.20 14.89
C TYR A 186 -2.66 -3.67 15.23
N PRO A 187 -2.34 -4.17 16.44
CA PRO A 187 -2.44 -5.61 16.75
C PRO A 187 -3.88 -6.14 16.69
N GLY A 188 -4.89 -5.27 16.94
CA GLY A 188 -6.29 -5.66 16.91
C GLY A 188 -6.80 -6.10 15.52
N ALA A 189 -6.04 -5.84 14.45
CA ALA A 189 -6.38 -6.26 13.09
C ALA A 189 -6.12 -7.75 12.84
N LEU A 190 -5.22 -8.38 13.60
CA LEU A 190 -4.79 -9.77 13.39
C LEU A 190 -5.24 -10.67 14.53
N THR A 191 -5.48 -11.96 14.22
CA THR A 191 -5.67 -12.98 15.25
C THR A 191 -4.40 -13.14 16.09
N LYS A 192 -4.55 -13.60 17.33
CA LYS A 192 -3.41 -13.89 18.21
C LYS A 192 -2.40 -14.88 17.60
N GLU A 193 -2.87 -15.85 16.84
CA GLU A 193 -2.02 -16.82 16.15
C GLU A 193 -1.22 -16.15 15.04
N SER A 194 -1.84 -15.26 14.27
CA SER A 194 -1.18 -14.47 13.21
C SER A 194 -0.13 -13.54 13.78
N LEU A 195 -0.40 -12.88 14.91
CA LEU A 195 0.60 -12.08 15.61
C LEU A 195 1.83 -12.91 16.00
N ARG A 196 1.63 -14.11 16.60
CA ARG A 196 2.74 -15.01 16.95
C ARG A 196 3.54 -15.49 15.73
N ARG A 197 2.92 -15.61 14.56
CA ARG A 197 3.63 -15.93 13.32
C ARG A 197 4.47 -14.76 12.85
N LEU A 198 3.90 -13.57 12.89
CA LEU A 198 4.59 -12.34 12.49
C LEU A 198 5.78 -12.02 13.41
N GLU A 199 5.64 -12.24 14.73
CA GLU A 199 6.72 -12.07 15.73
C GLU A 199 7.96 -12.96 15.48
N LYS A 200 7.81 -14.06 14.71
CA LYS A 200 8.95 -14.93 14.35
C LYS A 200 9.78 -14.38 13.20
N VAL A 201 9.25 -13.42 12.44
CA VAL A 201 9.89 -12.90 11.21
C VAL A 201 10.12 -11.39 11.25
N ALA A 202 9.49 -10.69 12.21
CA ALA A 202 9.63 -9.24 12.35
C ALA A 202 9.47 -8.79 13.81
N ASN A 203 10.15 -7.69 14.16
CA ASN A 203 9.88 -6.96 15.38
C ASN A 203 8.57 -6.16 15.23
N ILE A 204 7.62 -6.29 16.17
CA ILE A 204 6.33 -5.61 16.12
C ILE A 204 6.33 -4.40 17.04
N ILE A 205 6.07 -3.23 16.49
CA ILE A 205 5.78 -2.00 17.22
C ILE A 205 4.28 -1.73 17.13
N SER A 206 3.59 -1.68 18.26
CA SER A 206 2.14 -1.45 18.28
C SER A 206 1.79 -0.03 17.86
N ALA A 207 0.87 0.10 16.90
CA ALA A 207 0.22 1.35 16.52
C ALA A 207 -1.16 1.49 17.17
N SER A 208 -1.69 2.70 17.21
CA SER A 208 -3.04 2.99 17.68
C SER A 208 -4.10 2.55 16.67
N TYR A 209 -5.33 2.30 17.15
CA TYR A 209 -6.47 2.13 16.25
C TYR A 209 -6.78 3.40 15.46
N GLU A 210 -6.57 4.57 16.07
CA GLU A 210 -6.81 5.85 15.43
C GLU A 210 -5.92 6.04 14.20
N ASP A 211 -4.62 5.77 14.30
CA ASP A 211 -3.71 5.81 13.14
C ASP A 211 -4.13 4.81 12.05
N ALA A 212 -4.54 3.59 12.44
CA ALA A 212 -5.02 2.59 11.48
C ALA A 212 -6.33 3.03 10.81
N ASN A 213 -7.31 3.55 11.59
CA ASN A 213 -8.59 4.01 11.08
C ASN A 213 -8.47 5.25 10.19
N ASN A 214 -7.47 6.09 10.45
CA ASN A 214 -7.12 7.26 9.63
C ASN A 214 -6.22 6.88 8.44
N LEU A 215 -6.00 5.59 8.21
CA LEU A 215 -5.14 5.05 7.14
C LEU A 215 -3.71 5.62 7.14
N ALA A 216 -3.24 6.08 8.30
CA ALA A 216 -1.87 6.54 8.46
C ALA A 216 -0.86 5.38 8.44
N LEU A 217 -1.32 4.14 8.68
CA LEU A 217 -0.50 2.93 8.52
C LEU A 217 -0.42 2.46 7.07
N ASN A 218 -1.29 2.95 6.18
CA ASN A 218 -1.24 2.67 4.74
C ASN A 218 -0.17 3.55 4.09
N ALA A 219 1.10 3.26 4.35
CA ALA A 219 2.24 4.10 4.07
C ALA A 219 3.28 3.40 3.18
N VAL A 220 3.96 4.16 2.34
CA VAL A 220 5.03 3.67 1.46
C VAL A 220 6.37 3.84 2.16
N VAL A 221 7.12 2.75 2.27
CA VAL A 221 8.51 2.75 2.75
C VAL A 221 9.43 2.88 1.56
N VAL A 222 10.26 3.91 1.56
CA VAL A 222 11.27 4.16 0.53
C VAL A 222 12.65 4.01 1.18
N PRO A 223 13.36 2.90 0.94
CA PRO A 223 14.70 2.69 1.49
C PRO A 223 15.70 3.74 0.97
N LYS A 224 16.67 4.09 1.80
CA LYS A 224 17.71 5.06 1.45
C LYS A 224 18.46 4.70 0.16
N THR A 225 18.69 3.41 -0.08
CA THR A 225 19.35 2.89 -1.29
C THR A 225 18.59 3.24 -2.57
N GLU A 226 17.28 3.47 -2.49
CA GLU A 226 16.42 3.82 -3.61
C GLU A 226 16.32 5.33 -3.85
N ILE A 227 16.77 6.16 -2.91
CA ILE A 227 16.68 7.62 -2.95
C ILE A 227 17.93 8.27 -3.56
N TRP A 228 19.11 7.64 -3.46
CA TRP A 228 20.41 8.25 -3.77
C TRP A 228 20.68 8.55 -5.26
N GLY A 229 19.81 8.16 -6.18
CA GLY A 229 20.10 8.26 -7.61
C GLY A 229 20.01 9.67 -8.25
N HIS A 230 19.39 10.67 -7.59
CA HIS A 230 18.98 11.90 -8.31
C HIS A 230 19.08 13.22 -7.52
N PHE A 231 20.12 13.40 -6.71
CA PHE A 231 20.35 14.61 -5.89
C PHE A 231 20.23 15.93 -6.67
N ASP A 232 20.62 15.95 -7.95
CA ASP A 232 20.71 17.17 -8.76
C ASP A 232 19.35 17.68 -9.26
N LYS A 233 18.26 16.93 -9.06
CA LYS A 233 16.92 17.25 -9.60
C LYS A 233 15.91 17.75 -8.57
N VAL A 234 16.28 17.80 -7.29
CA VAL A 234 15.33 18.10 -6.21
C VAL A 234 14.96 19.58 -6.17
N LYS A 235 13.69 19.88 -6.40
CA LYS A 235 13.15 21.26 -6.41
C LYS A 235 12.11 21.57 -5.32
N ASN A 236 11.67 20.57 -4.58
CA ASN A 236 10.56 20.70 -3.60
C ASN A 236 11.08 20.65 -2.17
N GLU A 237 10.51 21.45 -1.30
CA GLU A 237 10.93 21.54 0.09
C GLU A 237 10.85 20.22 0.86
N LYS A 238 9.80 19.42 0.67
CA LYS A 238 9.62 18.14 1.41
C LYS A 238 10.65 17.10 1.00
N ALA A 239 10.89 16.95 -0.31
CA ALA A 239 11.90 16.04 -0.82
C ALA A 239 13.31 16.58 -0.57
N SER A 240 13.51 17.90 -0.66
CA SER A 240 14.75 18.57 -0.27
C SER A 240 15.08 18.31 1.20
N LEU A 241 14.08 18.39 2.09
CA LEU A 241 14.26 18.05 3.52
C LEU A 241 14.63 16.57 3.70
N ALA A 242 14.00 15.66 2.96
CA ALA A 242 14.31 14.24 3.03
C ALA A 242 15.74 13.94 2.57
N HIS A 243 16.18 14.52 1.44
CA HIS A 243 17.55 14.40 0.96
C HIS A 243 18.56 15.03 1.92
N PHE A 244 18.25 16.21 2.43
CA PHE A 244 19.08 16.88 3.42
C PHE A 244 19.22 16.04 4.69
N ALA A 245 18.10 15.52 5.23
CA ALA A 245 18.10 14.66 6.39
C ALA A 245 18.92 13.39 6.17
N LEU A 246 18.76 12.72 5.03
CA LEU A 246 19.52 11.51 4.69
C LEU A 246 21.03 11.77 4.53
N GLY A 247 21.40 12.99 4.11
CA GLY A 247 22.80 13.42 4.06
C GLY A 247 23.38 13.77 5.43
N MET A 248 22.61 14.46 6.27
CA MET A 248 23.04 14.90 7.60
C MET A 248 23.03 13.78 8.65
N TRP A 249 22.12 12.80 8.51
CA TRP A 249 22.00 11.66 9.42
C TRP A 249 22.26 10.34 8.68
N PRO A 250 23.54 9.90 8.64
CA PRO A 250 23.94 8.67 7.92
C PRO A 250 23.22 7.41 8.42
N GLU A 251 22.74 7.43 9.67
CA GLU A 251 22.01 6.33 10.30
C GLU A 251 20.57 6.18 9.82
N LEU A 252 20.01 7.17 9.11
CA LEU A 252 18.67 7.03 8.55
C LEU A 252 18.63 5.94 7.47
N ARG A 253 17.60 5.09 7.55
CA ARG A 253 17.35 3.99 6.62
C ARG A 253 16.56 4.41 5.38
N GLY A 254 15.80 5.51 5.46
CA GLY A 254 14.99 5.99 4.35
C GLY A 254 13.86 6.93 4.79
N VAL A 255 12.79 6.91 4.02
CA VAL A 255 11.61 7.75 4.20
C VAL A 255 10.36 6.88 4.28
N VAL A 256 9.40 7.26 5.11
CA VAL A 256 8.04 6.70 5.13
C VAL A 256 7.07 7.79 4.69
N VAL A 257 6.45 7.60 3.52
CA VAL A 257 5.42 8.49 2.99
C VAL A 257 4.06 8.02 3.50
N THR A 258 3.42 8.83 4.33
CA THR A 258 2.16 8.51 5.01
C THR A 258 1.13 9.63 4.87
N SER A 259 -0.13 9.36 5.25
CA SER A 259 -1.18 10.38 5.20
C SER A 259 -0.92 11.53 6.19
N GLY A 260 -1.45 12.71 5.88
CA GLY A 260 -1.38 13.89 6.75
C GLY A 260 -2.03 13.71 8.13
N LEU A 261 -2.84 12.66 8.30
CA LEU A 261 -3.51 12.31 9.56
C LEU A 261 -2.66 11.44 10.52
N ALA A 262 -1.39 11.15 10.17
CA ALA A 262 -0.48 10.41 11.05
C ALA A 262 -0.27 11.15 12.38
N SER A 263 -0.50 10.45 13.50
CA SER A 263 -0.31 11.02 14.84
C SER A 263 1.17 11.32 15.13
N GLN A 264 1.43 12.20 16.09
CA GLN A 264 2.79 12.46 16.54
C GLN A 264 3.46 11.21 17.16
N ASP A 265 2.68 10.33 17.80
CA ASP A 265 3.18 9.07 18.33
C ASP A 265 3.63 8.13 17.20
N LEU A 266 2.85 8.02 16.12
CA LEU A 266 3.22 7.23 14.94
C LEU A 266 4.50 7.79 14.29
N LYS A 267 4.60 9.11 14.10
CA LYS A 267 5.82 9.74 13.56
C LYS A 267 7.05 9.42 14.40
N LYS A 268 6.97 9.53 15.73
CA LYS A 268 8.06 9.13 16.64
C LYS A 268 8.43 7.66 16.55
N LYS A 269 7.46 6.76 16.31
CA LYS A 269 7.73 5.32 16.10
C LYS A 269 8.46 5.07 14.78
N ILE A 270 8.10 5.78 13.72
CA ILE A 270 8.80 5.76 12.43
C ILE A 270 10.25 6.25 12.61
N GLU A 271 10.45 7.37 13.30
CA GLU A 271 11.77 7.94 13.59
C GLU A 271 12.65 6.98 14.43
N LYS A 272 12.07 6.28 15.42
CA LYS A 272 12.78 5.25 16.20
C LYS A 272 13.27 4.09 15.31
N CYS A 273 12.58 3.79 14.23
CA CYS A 273 13.02 2.82 13.22
C CYS A 273 14.08 3.40 12.26
N LYS A 274 14.53 4.64 12.50
CA LYS A 274 15.49 5.38 11.67
C LYS A 274 14.98 5.70 10.27
N TYR A 275 13.68 5.99 10.16
CA TYR A 275 13.07 6.53 8.94
C TYR A 275 12.55 7.95 9.18
N MET A 276 12.61 8.77 8.15
CA MET A 276 12.00 10.10 8.17
C MET A 276 10.53 10.02 7.74
N PRO A 277 9.56 10.43 8.59
CA PRO A 277 8.17 10.49 8.17
C PRO A 277 7.94 11.71 7.26
N VAL A 278 7.40 11.47 6.07
CA VAL A 278 6.93 12.49 5.12
C VAL A 278 5.42 12.35 5.00
N THR A 279 4.68 13.41 5.30
CA THR A 279 3.22 13.39 5.25
C THR A 279 2.69 14.07 3.99
N VAL A 280 1.64 13.51 3.41
CA VAL A 280 0.92 14.04 2.25
C VAL A 280 -0.59 14.05 2.56
N ASP A 281 -1.28 15.12 2.14
CA ASP A 281 -2.75 15.14 2.25
C ASP A 281 -3.35 14.24 1.17
N LEU A 282 -4.10 13.24 1.61
CA LEU A 282 -4.82 12.27 0.77
C LEU A 282 -6.30 12.18 1.17
N GLY A 283 -6.85 13.23 1.77
CA GLY A 283 -8.19 13.24 2.35
C GLY A 283 -9.29 12.75 1.42
N GLU A 284 -9.19 13.03 0.12
CA GLU A 284 -10.17 12.56 -0.86
C GLU A 284 -10.11 11.05 -1.07
N PHE A 285 -8.91 10.45 -1.09
CA PHE A 285 -8.72 9.00 -1.25
C PHE A 285 -9.09 8.21 0.00
N LEU A 286 -8.94 8.82 1.18
CA LEU A 286 -9.38 8.21 2.45
C LEU A 286 -10.88 7.95 2.47
N LYS A 287 -11.70 8.70 1.70
CA LYS A 287 -13.14 8.46 1.53
C LYS A 287 -13.45 7.12 0.86
N SER A 288 -12.50 6.54 0.12
CA SER A 288 -12.59 5.19 -0.45
C SER A 288 -11.71 4.18 0.29
N GLY A 289 -11.13 4.55 1.41
CA GLY A 289 -10.38 3.65 2.30
C GLY A 289 -8.96 3.33 1.83
N GLY A 290 -8.33 4.17 1.00
CA GLY A 290 -6.93 4.02 0.58
C GLY A 290 -6.06 5.22 0.94
N GLY A 291 -4.83 4.96 1.40
CA GLY A 291 -3.78 5.93 1.67
C GLY A 291 -2.64 5.85 0.65
N ALA A 292 -1.45 6.28 1.02
CA ALA A 292 -0.30 6.37 0.12
C ALA A 292 0.10 5.00 -0.48
N PHE A 293 0.08 3.93 0.32
CA PHE A 293 0.44 2.60 -0.16
C PHE A 293 -0.56 2.08 -1.19
N CYS A 294 -1.87 2.19 -0.90
CA CYS A 294 -2.90 1.75 -1.84
C CYS A 294 -2.80 2.44 -3.20
N LEU A 295 -2.40 3.71 -3.24
CA LEU A 295 -2.21 4.49 -4.47
C LEU A 295 -0.95 4.12 -5.24
N THR A 296 -0.05 3.30 -4.65
CA THR A 296 1.30 3.08 -5.17
C THR A 296 1.58 1.60 -5.39
N LYS A 297 1.81 1.18 -6.62
CA LYS A 297 2.35 -0.14 -6.92
C LYS A 297 3.86 -0.07 -7.08
N ILE A 298 4.59 -0.75 -6.21
CA ILE A 298 6.04 -0.98 -6.38
C ILE A 298 6.22 -2.03 -7.48
N LEU A 299 7.05 -1.68 -8.50
CA LEU A 299 7.33 -2.49 -9.68
C LEU A 299 8.64 -3.27 -9.56
#